data_5398a8e4280fe844ab03901f0ecd94a5
#
_entry.id   5398a8e4280fe844ab03901f0ecd94a5
#
_cell.length_a   1.000
_cell.length_b   1.000
_cell.length_c   1.000
_cell.angle_alpha   90.00
_cell.angle_beta   90.00
_cell.angle_gamma   90.00
#
_symmetry.space_group_name_H-M   'P 1'
#
loop_
_entity.id
_entity.type
_entity.pdbx_description
1 polymer ?
#
loop_
_entity_poly.entity_id
_entity_poly.type
_entity_poly.pdbx_seq_one_letter_code
_entity_poly.pdbx_strand_id
1 'polypeptide(L)'
;LQEKMPYLCGFWRFANAYSIIVFGKEYFVSRQKKEFEEYEINESYKTEERDNPYGFKRKSKEERPVLAICYDFDKTLSPDDMQAQGYIQSVNYHVDRFWAESNEMARANGMDSNLAYMYKMVREAKGHFDLSRKALEEYGSKVELFPGVDEWFERVRQYGDKNGVIIEHYIISSGLKEMIEGTKIAKRGSFEEIYASAFYYDENGVAIWPAQAVNYTSKTQFLFRIEKGILDVNDTAVNDYFPADKMRVPFRNIVYIGDSDTDIPSMKLVNTYGGHAIGVYNPVTGNKEKVYRMMRDNRIRYFAPADYRKGQQLEQLIQTIIDKTAAYEKLEALHIDGLKEMKDQNKIK
;
A
#
# COMPACT_ATOMS: atom_id res chain seq x y z
N LEU A 1 -13.23 2.84 -58.76
CA LEU A 1 -13.99 3.77 -57.87
C LEU A 1 -14.76 2.99 -56.82
N GLN A 2 -14.08 2.10 -56.13
CA GLN A 2 -14.59 1.39 -54.94
C GLN A 2 -13.38 0.91 -54.14
N GLU A 3 -12.79 1.81 -53.40
CA GLU A 3 -11.83 1.49 -52.32
C GLU A 3 -11.48 2.79 -51.63
N LYS A 4 -12.08 3.01 -50.47
CA LYS A 4 -11.67 3.86 -49.36
C LYS A 4 -12.87 4.34 -48.56
N MET A 5 -13.21 3.61 -47.48
CA MET A 5 -13.65 4.17 -46.23
C MET A 5 -14.01 3.07 -45.21
N PRO A 6 -13.08 2.65 -44.34
CA PRO A 6 -13.43 1.82 -43.18
C PRO A 6 -13.52 2.60 -41.86
N TYR A 7 -13.62 3.95 -41.86
CA TYR A 7 -13.57 4.72 -40.60
C TYR A 7 -14.85 5.44 -40.20
N LEU A 8 -16.00 5.16 -40.84
CA LEU A 8 -17.27 5.82 -40.51
C LEU A 8 -18.24 5.02 -39.63
N CYS A 9 -17.94 3.78 -39.27
CA CYS A 9 -18.79 2.97 -38.39
C CYS A 9 -18.71 3.25 -36.91
N GLY A 10 -17.68 3.98 -36.43
CA GLY A 10 -17.49 4.35 -35.01
C GLY A 10 -18.25 5.60 -34.58
N PHE A 11 -18.53 6.52 -35.49
CA PHE A 11 -19.13 7.82 -35.15
C PHE A 11 -20.66 7.77 -34.97
N TRP A 12 -21.33 6.80 -35.58
CA TRP A 12 -22.80 6.65 -35.49
C TRP A 12 -23.28 6.03 -34.17
N ARG A 13 -22.43 5.32 -33.45
CA ARG A 13 -22.78 4.78 -32.12
C ARG A 13 -22.71 5.85 -31.01
N PHE A 14 -21.91 6.88 -31.16
CA PHE A 14 -21.85 7.98 -30.18
C PHE A 14 -22.96 9.03 -30.37
N ALA A 15 -23.42 9.25 -31.61
CA ALA A 15 -24.48 10.21 -31.87
C ALA A 15 -25.87 9.74 -31.32
N ASN A 16 -26.14 8.43 -31.31
CA ASN A 16 -27.36 7.90 -30.72
C ASN A 16 -27.41 7.90 -29.19
N ALA A 17 -26.25 7.91 -28.51
CA ALA A 17 -26.21 8.01 -27.06
C ALA A 17 -26.53 9.44 -26.58
N TYR A 18 -26.16 10.46 -27.35
CA TYR A 18 -26.44 11.88 -26.99
C TYR A 18 -27.90 12.30 -27.28
N SER A 19 -28.57 11.70 -28.25
CA SER A 19 -29.99 12.00 -28.58
C SER A 19 -30.96 11.43 -27.54
N ILE A 20 -30.58 10.43 -26.77
CA ILE A 20 -31.41 9.82 -25.70
C ILE A 20 -31.36 10.64 -24.40
N ILE A 21 -30.28 11.44 -24.20
CA ILE A 21 -30.09 12.24 -22.97
C ILE A 21 -31.00 13.48 -22.92
N VAL A 22 -31.49 13.98 -24.04
CA VAL A 22 -32.30 15.22 -24.10
C VAL A 22 -33.80 14.97 -23.86
N PHE A 23 -34.32 13.76 -24.07
CA PHE A 23 -35.75 13.43 -23.90
C PHE A 23 -36.10 12.67 -22.61
N GLY A 24 -35.16 12.36 -21.74
CA GLY A 24 -35.32 11.40 -20.65
C GLY A 24 -35.19 11.92 -19.21
N LYS A 25 -35.37 13.22 -18.94
CA LYS A 25 -35.26 13.71 -17.55
C LYS A 25 -36.23 13.04 -16.56
N GLU A 26 -37.42 12.68 -17.00
CA GLU A 26 -38.39 11.97 -16.14
C GLU A 26 -38.14 10.46 -16.03
N TYR A 27 -37.58 9.83 -17.09
CA TYR A 27 -37.28 8.39 -17.09
C TYR A 27 -36.02 8.05 -16.30
N PHE A 28 -35.06 8.97 -16.25
CA PHE A 28 -33.80 8.78 -15.50
C PHE A 28 -34.00 8.92 -13.99
N VAL A 29 -34.88 9.83 -13.57
CA VAL A 29 -35.24 10.01 -12.16
C VAL A 29 -36.03 8.82 -11.62
N SER A 30 -36.91 8.20 -12.45
CA SER A 30 -37.68 7.03 -12.01
C SER A 30 -36.83 5.76 -11.94
N ARG A 31 -35.80 5.62 -12.79
CA ARG A 31 -34.89 4.46 -12.77
C ARG A 31 -33.88 4.57 -11.62
N GLN A 32 -33.34 5.76 -11.38
CA GLN A 32 -32.47 5.97 -10.20
C GLN A 32 -33.27 5.78 -8.89
N LYS A 33 -34.53 6.23 -8.82
CA LYS A 33 -35.36 5.95 -7.65
C LYS A 33 -35.62 4.47 -7.43
N LYS A 34 -35.84 3.68 -8.50
CA LYS A 34 -36.00 2.23 -8.39
C LYS A 34 -34.69 1.52 -8.03
N GLU A 35 -33.55 1.94 -8.58
CA GLU A 35 -32.24 1.41 -8.21
C GLU A 35 -31.87 1.76 -6.76
N PHE A 36 -32.23 2.96 -6.29
CA PHE A 36 -32.05 3.35 -4.88
C PHE A 36 -33.00 2.61 -3.93
N GLU A 37 -34.26 2.36 -4.34
CA GLU A 37 -35.21 1.58 -3.53
C GLU A 37 -34.84 0.08 -3.49
N GLU A 38 -34.29 -0.51 -4.56
CA GLU A 38 -33.74 -1.88 -4.53
C GLU A 38 -32.45 -2.00 -3.69
N TYR A 39 -31.64 -0.93 -3.57
CA TYR A 39 -30.48 -0.93 -2.67
C TYR A 39 -30.85 -0.77 -1.20
N GLU A 40 -31.98 -0.11 -0.87
CA GLU A 40 -32.46 0.00 0.52
C GLU A 40 -33.06 -1.33 1.06
N ILE A 41 -33.49 -2.25 0.19
CA ILE A 41 -34.18 -3.50 0.60
C ILE A 41 -33.21 -4.63 0.94
N ASN A 42 -31.92 -4.52 0.64
CA ASN A 42 -30.93 -5.53 0.98
C ASN A 42 -30.17 -5.23 2.29
N GLU A 43 -30.88 -4.87 3.36
CA GLU A 43 -30.36 -4.93 4.74
C GLU A 43 -30.01 -6.35 5.22
N SER A 44 -30.16 -7.36 4.38
CA SER A 44 -29.81 -8.74 4.70
C SER A 44 -28.36 -9.14 4.38
N TYR A 45 -27.51 -8.23 3.94
CA TYR A 45 -26.07 -8.48 4.09
C TYR A 45 -25.66 -8.20 5.54
N LYS A 46 -26.26 -8.90 6.50
CA LYS A 46 -25.54 -9.27 7.69
C LYS A 46 -24.26 -9.92 7.17
N THR A 47 -23.14 -9.32 7.47
CA THR A 47 -21.88 -10.04 7.52
C THR A 47 -22.09 -11.12 8.56
N GLU A 48 -22.72 -12.23 8.19
CA GLU A 48 -22.58 -13.47 8.92
C GLU A 48 -21.07 -13.61 9.03
N GLU A 49 -20.58 -13.69 10.27
CA GLU A 49 -19.24 -14.17 10.51
C GLU A 49 -19.18 -15.49 9.76
N ARG A 50 -18.68 -15.45 8.52
CA ARG A 50 -18.39 -16.69 7.80
C ARG A 50 -17.48 -17.44 8.72
N ASP A 51 -17.86 -18.65 9.09
CA ASP A 51 -16.99 -19.56 9.81
C ASP A 51 -15.64 -19.52 9.10
N ASN A 52 -14.70 -18.78 9.69
CA ASN A 52 -13.35 -18.64 9.17
C ASN A 52 -12.57 -19.86 9.65
N PRO A 53 -12.48 -20.95 8.85
CA PRO A 53 -11.87 -22.20 9.29
C PRO A 53 -10.39 -22.05 9.61
N TYR A 54 -9.77 -20.93 9.22
CA TYR A 54 -8.36 -20.63 9.43
C TYR A 54 -8.11 -19.71 10.64
N GLY A 55 -9.16 -19.22 11.30
CA GLY A 55 -9.04 -18.39 12.51
C GLY A 55 -8.46 -16.99 12.25
N PHE A 56 -8.51 -16.46 11.01
CA PHE A 56 -8.07 -15.11 10.71
C PHE A 56 -8.95 -14.09 11.44
N LYS A 57 -8.34 -13.04 11.99
CA LYS A 57 -9.04 -11.97 12.68
C LYS A 57 -9.03 -10.71 11.85
N ARG A 58 -10.21 -10.20 11.51
CA ARG A 58 -10.36 -8.89 10.91
C ARG A 58 -10.21 -7.80 11.98
N LYS A 59 -9.45 -6.74 11.68
CA LYS A 59 -9.49 -5.52 12.49
C LYS A 59 -10.82 -4.80 12.25
N SER A 60 -11.60 -4.60 13.29
CA SER A 60 -12.85 -3.84 13.23
C SER A 60 -12.60 -2.35 12.97
N LYS A 61 -13.66 -1.64 12.54
CA LYS A 61 -13.62 -0.18 12.45
C LYS A 61 -13.53 0.41 13.86
N GLU A 62 -12.61 1.32 14.04
CA GLU A 62 -12.39 2.01 15.31
C GLU A 62 -13.37 3.17 15.49
N GLU A 63 -13.60 3.58 16.74
CA GLU A 63 -14.41 4.76 17.04
C GLU A 63 -13.73 6.06 16.60
N ARG A 64 -12.38 6.12 16.67
CA ARG A 64 -11.57 7.21 16.14
C ARG A 64 -11.13 6.89 14.71
N PRO A 65 -10.93 7.90 13.86
CA PRO A 65 -10.39 7.68 12.52
C PRO A 65 -8.98 7.08 12.57
N VAL A 66 -8.72 6.14 11.67
CA VAL A 66 -7.40 5.53 11.48
C VAL A 66 -6.76 6.17 10.25
N LEU A 67 -5.51 6.59 10.38
CA LEU A 67 -4.62 6.94 9.27
C LEU A 67 -3.54 5.86 9.14
N ALA A 68 -3.55 5.13 8.04
CA ALA A 68 -2.53 4.13 7.73
C ALA A 68 -1.38 4.78 6.94
N ILE A 69 -0.15 4.63 7.43
CA ILE A 69 1.05 5.09 6.73
C ILE A 69 1.81 3.84 6.26
N CYS A 70 1.83 3.66 4.95
CA CYS A 70 2.50 2.55 4.26
C CYS A 70 3.85 3.02 3.73
N TYR A 71 4.90 2.27 4.00
CA TYR A 71 6.27 2.58 3.59
C TYR A 71 6.81 1.49 2.67
N ASP A 72 7.48 1.87 1.60
CA ASP A 72 8.54 1.01 1.07
C ASP A 72 9.72 0.99 2.06
N PHE A 73 10.65 0.04 1.91
CA PHE A 73 11.74 -0.10 2.88
C PHE A 73 13.08 0.39 2.30
N ASP A 74 13.55 -0.26 1.22
CA ASP A 74 14.82 0.04 0.59
C ASP A 74 14.79 1.44 -0.04
N LYS A 75 15.80 2.26 0.20
CA LYS A 75 15.92 3.66 -0.25
C LYS A 75 14.79 4.60 0.24
N THR A 76 13.91 4.06 1.11
CA THR A 76 12.84 4.81 1.78
C THR A 76 13.08 4.95 3.27
N LEU A 77 13.18 3.85 4.03
CA LEU A 77 13.58 3.84 5.46
C LEU A 77 15.07 3.54 5.64
N SER A 78 15.68 2.81 4.72
CA SER A 78 17.10 2.49 4.62
C SER A 78 17.73 3.25 3.46
N PRO A 79 19.02 3.67 3.54
CA PRO A 79 19.67 4.41 2.45
C PRO A 79 19.99 3.57 1.21
N ASP A 80 20.02 2.23 1.32
CA ASP A 80 20.35 1.31 0.23
C ASP A 80 19.52 0.03 0.30
N ASP A 81 19.64 -0.82 -0.72
CA ASP A 81 19.03 -2.14 -0.76
C ASP A 81 19.57 -2.99 0.41
N MET A 82 18.69 -3.61 1.18
CA MET A 82 19.09 -4.36 2.38
C MET A 82 20.04 -5.51 2.08
N GLN A 83 19.90 -6.18 0.93
CA GLN A 83 20.78 -7.26 0.50
C GLN A 83 22.21 -6.80 0.22
N ALA A 84 22.38 -5.53 -0.18
CA ALA A 84 23.67 -4.90 -0.41
C ALA A 84 24.41 -4.54 0.88
N GLN A 85 23.75 -4.61 2.03
CA GLN A 85 24.30 -4.23 3.33
C GLN A 85 24.81 -5.44 4.13
N GLY A 86 25.42 -6.40 3.46
CA GLY A 86 26.12 -7.53 4.11
C GLY A 86 25.90 -8.88 3.45
N TYR A 87 24.67 -9.24 3.04
CA TYR A 87 24.40 -10.54 2.45
C TYR A 87 25.21 -10.77 1.16
N ILE A 88 25.16 -9.85 0.20
CA ILE A 88 25.83 -10.02 -1.12
C ILE A 88 27.34 -10.19 -0.94
N GLN A 89 27.94 -9.45 -0.02
CA GLN A 89 29.37 -9.57 0.29
C GLN A 89 29.70 -10.92 0.96
N SER A 90 28.80 -11.46 1.79
CA SER A 90 29.02 -12.73 2.48
C SER A 90 29.06 -13.95 1.56
N VAL A 91 28.49 -13.83 0.36
CA VAL A 91 28.58 -14.84 -0.71
C VAL A 91 29.65 -14.50 -1.76
N ASN A 92 30.60 -13.62 -1.43
CA ASN A 92 31.72 -13.21 -2.26
C ASN A 92 31.32 -12.55 -3.60
N TYR A 93 30.22 -11.80 -3.61
CA TYR A 93 29.80 -11.01 -4.77
C TYR A 93 30.03 -9.50 -4.58
N HIS A 94 30.29 -8.82 -5.69
CA HIS A 94 30.12 -7.39 -5.79
C HIS A 94 28.63 -7.06 -6.05
N VAL A 95 28.12 -6.02 -5.40
CA VAL A 95 26.70 -5.62 -5.46
C VAL A 95 26.21 -5.45 -6.88
N ASP A 96 26.91 -4.65 -7.70
CA ASP A 96 26.51 -4.38 -9.08
C ASP A 96 26.46 -5.65 -9.94
N ARG A 97 27.42 -6.55 -9.73
CA ARG A 97 27.48 -7.84 -10.46
C ARG A 97 26.33 -8.75 -10.04
N PHE A 98 26.02 -8.80 -8.73
CA PHE A 98 24.90 -9.60 -8.22
C PHE A 98 23.59 -9.19 -8.88
N TRP A 99 23.30 -7.90 -8.89
CA TRP A 99 22.08 -7.35 -9.48
C TRP A 99 22.05 -7.47 -11.00
N ALA A 100 23.18 -7.24 -11.68
CA ALA A 100 23.28 -7.40 -13.14
C ALA A 100 22.94 -8.83 -13.58
N GLU A 101 23.54 -9.84 -12.91
CA GLU A 101 23.29 -11.25 -13.21
C GLU A 101 21.86 -11.67 -12.84
N SER A 102 21.31 -11.18 -11.73
CA SER A 102 19.92 -11.42 -11.35
C SER A 102 18.93 -10.87 -12.38
N ASN A 103 19.13 -9.63 -12.80
CA ASN A 103 18.29 -8.98 -13.79
C ASN A 103 18.41 -9.64 -15.18
N GLU A 104 19.61 -10.10 -15.56
CA GLU A 104 19.81 -10.84 -16.81
C GLU A 104 19.08 -12.18 -16.76
N MET A 105 19.19 -12.92 -15.65
CA MET A 105 18.46 -14.16 -15.46
C MET A 105 16.94 -13.95 -15.54
N ALA A 106 16.42 -12.87 -14.95
CA ALA A 106 15.01 -12.53 -15.04
C ALA A 106 14.58 -12.31 -16.50
N ARG A 107 15.32 -11.49 -17.26
CA ARG A 107 15.03 -11.20 -18.67
C ARG A 107 15.12 -12.44 -19.56
N ALA A 108 16.18 -13.21 -19.41
CA ALA A 108 16.43 -14.38 -20.26
C ALA A 108 15.38 -15.49 -20.09
N ASN A 109 14.74 -15.56 -18.93
CA ASN A 109 13.80 -16.65 -18.59
C ASN A 109 12.37 -16.16 -18.38
N GLY A 110 12.06 -14.88 -18.63
CA GLY A 110 10.71 -14.33 -18.37
C GLY A 110 10.30 -14.41 -16.91
N MET A 111 11.26 -14.34 -15.98
CA MET A 111 11.00 -14.41 -14.54
C MET A 111 10.65 -13.03 -13.97
N ASP A 112 9.85 -13.02 -12.91
CA ASP A 112 9.76 -11.86 -12.04
C ASP A 112 11.13 -11.55 -11.42
N SER A 113 11.51 -10.27 -11.37
CA SER A 113 12.82 -9.85 -10.87
C SER A 113 13.06 -10.20 -9.40
N ASN A 114 12.00 -10.22 -8.58
CA ASN A 114 12.12 -10.60 -7.19
C ASN A 114 12.33 -12.11 -7.05
N LEU A 115 11.62 -12.92 -7.83
CA LEU A 115 11.87 -14.36 -7.88
C LEU A 115 13.29 -14.65 -8.35
N ALA A 116 13.82 -13.88 -9.29
CA ALA A 116 15.18 -14.06 -9.80
C ALA A 116 16.24 -13.78 -8.73
N TYR A 117 16.14 -12.65 -8.01
CA TYR A 117 17.12 -12.36 -6.96
C TYR A 117 16.99 -13.35 -5.78
N MET A 118 15.79 -13.73 -5.39
CA MET A 118 15.56 -14.71 -4.34
C MET A 118 16.15 -16.07 -4.71
N TYR A 119 15.92 -16.53 -5.94
CA TYR A 119 16.57 -17.75 -6.45
C TYR A 119 18.09 -17.64 -6.41
N LYS A 120 18.64 -16.49 -6.85
CA LYS A 120 20.09 -16.26 -6.81
C LYS A 120 20.61 -16.27 -5.38
N MET A 121 19.91 -15.70 -4.42
CA MET A 121 20.29 -15.74 -3.01
C MET A 121 20.39 -17.20 -2.50
N VAL A 122 19.38 -18.02 -2.72
CA VAL A 122 19.40 -19.44 -2.32
C VAL A 122 20.56 -20.18 -2.99
N ARG A 123 20.79 -19.91 -4.28
CA ARG A 123 21.86 -20.59 -5.04
C ARG A 123 23.25 -20.21 -4.55
N GLU A 124 23.50 -18.92 -4.35
CA GLU A 124 24.83 -18.42 -3.98
C GLU A 124 25.18 -18.66 -2.50
N ALA A 125 24.17 -18.84 -1.63
CA ALA A 125 24.42 -19.22 -0.24
C ALA A 125 24.98 -20.64 -0.11
N LYS A 126 24.68 -21.54 -1.08
CA LYS A 126 25.13 -22.94 -1.05
C LYS A 126 26.66 -23.05 -0.98
N GLY A 127 27.13 -23.75 0.01
CA GLY A 127 28.57 -23.94 0.25
C GLY A 127 29.23 -22.81 1.06
N HIS A 128 28.51 -21.77 1.40
CA HIS A 128 28.97 -20.70 2.28
C HIS A 128 28.33 -20.83 3.66
N PHE A 129 27.00 -20.89 3.72
CA PHE A 129 26.21 -21.03 4.95
C PHE A 129 24.80 -21.47 4.63
N ASP A 130 24.06 -21.93 5.65
CA ASP A 130 22.64 -22.20 5.53
C ASP A 130 21.84 -20.89 5.53
N LEU A 131 21.12 -20.62 4.45
CA LEU A 131 20.27 -19.43 4.33
C LEU A 131 19.01 -19.64 5.18
N SER A 132 19.15 -19.47 6.49
CA SER A 132 18.06 -19.63 7.45
C SER A 132 17.36 -18.30 7.73
N ARG A 133 16.13 -18.38 8.27
CA ARG A 133 15.41 -17.18 8.77
C ARG A 133 16.30 -16.39 9.74
N LYS A 134 16.91 -17.06 10.69
CA LYS A 134 17.80 -16.42 11.67
C LYS A 134 18.98 -15.70 11.01
N ALA A 135 19.62 -16.32 10.01
CA ALA A 135 20.72 -15.67 9.29
C ALA A 135 20.24 -14.40 8.57
N LEU A 136 19.07 -14.44 7.94
CA LEU A 136 18.47 -13.25 7.28
C LEU A 136 18.13 -12.16 8.29
N GLU A 137 17.56 -12.50 9.45
CA GLU A 137 17.30 -11.55 10.53
C GLU A 137 18.58 -10.95 11.10
N GLU A 138 19.69 -11.71 11.17
CA GLU A 138 21.00 -11.19 11.58
C GLU A 138 21.55 -10.17 10.58
N TYR A 139 21.40 -10.40 9.27
CA TYR A 139 21.71 -9.36 8.26
C TYR A 139 20.79 -8.15 8.44
N GLY A 140 19.50 -8.36 8.63
CA GLY A 140 18.54 -7.31 8.88
C GLY A 140 18.88 -6.44 10.09
N SER A 141 19.44 -7.03 11.15
CA SER A 141 19.86 -6.28 12.35
C SER A 141 20.99 -5.25 12.11
N LYS A 142 21.71 -5.41 11.00
CA LYS A 142 22.84 -4.55 10.60
C LYS A 142 22.45 -3.51 9.55
N VAL A 143 21.23 -3.57 9.04
CA VAL A 143 20.75 -2.63 8.03
C VAL A 143 20.75 -1.22 8.60
N GLU A 144 21.39 -0.30 7.89
CA GLU A 144 21.39 1.11 8.22
C GLU A 144 20.02 1.73 7.93
N LEU A 145 19.61 2.67 8.77
CA LEU A 145 18.37 3.41 8.61
C LEU A 145 18.67 4.90 8.39
N PHE A 146 17.81 5.57 7.66
CA PHE A 146 17.91 7.02 7.50
C PHE A 146 17.79 7.73 8.85
N PRO A 147 18.37 8.96 8.97
CA PRO A 147 18.35 9.71 10.21
C PRO A 147 16.93 9.92 10.75
N GLY A 148 16.73 9.60 12.03
CA GLY A 148 15.49 9.82 12.76
C GLY A 148 14.44 8.74 12.61
N VAL A 149 14.67 7.69 11.81
CA VAL A 149 13.73 6.56 11.62
C VAL A 149 13.44 5.85 12.95
N ASP A 150 14.43 5.75 13.85
CA ASP A 150 14.28 5.05 15.11
C ASP A 150 13.17 5.61 16.02
N GLU A 151 13.00 6.92 16.04
CA GLU A 151 12.03 7.61 16.89
C GLU A 151 10.77 8.04 16.14
N TRP A 152 10.76 7.86 14.81
CA TRP A 152 9.72 8.34 13.91
C TRP A 152 8.34 7.79 14.24
N PHE A 153 8.21 6.48 14.32
CA PHE A 153 6.94 5.79 14.44
C PHE A 153 6.19 6.19 15.70
N GLU A 154 6.87 6.17 16.83
CA GLU A 154 6.29 6.57 18.11
C GLU A 154 5.92 8.05 18.14
N ARG A 155 6.78 8.92 17.60
CA ARG A 155 6.54 10.36 17.55
C ARG A 155 5.32 10.71 16.70
N VAL A 156 5.13 10.02 15.57
CA VAL A 156 3.96 10.22 14.69
C VAL A 156 2.68 9.68 15.36
N ARG A 157 2.74 8.52 16.05
CA ARG A 157 1.62 8.02 16.85
C ARG A 157 1.19 9.01 17.92
N GLN A 158 2.14 9.53 18.68
CA GLN A 158 1.86 10.53 19.72
C GLN A 158 1.22 11.81 19.16
N TYR A 159 1.62 12.25 17.96
CA TYR A 159 0.99 13.38 17.31
C TYR A 159 -0.44 13.05 16.87
N GLY A 160 -0.67 11.88 16.30
CA GLY A 160 -2.00 11.38 15.95
C GLY A 160 -2.93 11.32 17.14
N ASP A 161 -2.48 10.73 18.25
CA ASP A 161 -3.26 10.59 19.48
C ASP A 161 -3.72 11.95 20.04
N LYS A 162 -2.82 12.95 20.04
CA LYS A 162 -3.15 14.33 20.46
C LYS A 162 -4.24 14.96 19.60
N ASN A 163 -4.34 14.57 18.33
CA ASN A 163 -5.31 15.09 17.37
C ASN A 163 -6.53 14.15 17.16
N GLY A 164 -6.65 13.10 17.99
CA GLY A 164 -7.78 12.18 17.93
C GLY A 164 -7.75 11.21 16.75
N VAL A 165 -6.58 11.00 16.12
CA VAL A 165 -6.37 10.08 14.99
C VAL A 165 -5.50 8.93 15.43
N ILE A 166 -5.91 7.69 15.15
CA ILE A 166 -5.09 6.48 15.35
C ILE A 166 -4.12 6.38 14.19
N ILE A 167 -2.83 6.26 14.47
CA ILE A 167 -1.81 6.06 13.45
C ILE A 167 -1.36 4.60 13.43
N GLU A 168 -1.46 3.99 12.26
CA GLU A 168 -0.95 2.65 11.99
C GLU A 168 0.17 2.71 10.93
N HIS A 169 1.23 1.94 11.16
CA HIS A 169 2.37 1.87 10.26
C HIS A 169 2.47 0.50 9.61
N TYR A 170 2.67 0.47 8.30
CA TYR A 170 2.75 -0.74 7.48
C TYR A 170 3.98 -0.70 6.58
N ILE A 171 4.64 -1.83 6.39
CA ILE A 171 5.64 -1.99 5.34
C ILE A 171 5.00 -2.68 4.13
N ILE A 172 5.29 -2.15 2.92
CA ILE A 172 4.96 -2.79 1.64
C ILE A 172 6.21 -2.74 0.76
N SER A 173 7.06 -3.76 0.85
CA SER A 173 8.40 -3.74 0.27
C SER A 173 8.65 -4.90 -0.71
N SER A 174 9.48 -4.63 -1.71
CA SER A 174 10.05 -5.66 -2.59
C SER A 174 11.22 -6.41 -1.97
N GLY A 175 11.77 -5.89 -0.85
CA GLY A 175 12.83 -6.53 -0.08
C GLY A 175 12.35 -7.75 0.70
N LEU A 176 13.21 -8.29 1.55
CA LEU A 176 12.94 -9.53 2.30
C LEU A 176 12.32 -9.25 3.66
N LYS A 177 11.19 -9.91 3.93
CA LYS A 177 10.45 -9.84 5.20
C LYS A 177 11.34 -10.18 6.39
N GLU A 178 12.10 -11.24 6.29
CA GLU A 178 12.98 -11.72 7.35
C GLU A 178 14.08 -10.69 7.71
N MET A 179 14.63 -10.00 6.69
CA MET A 179 15.63 -8.95 6.95
C MET A 179 14.95 -7.72 7.59
N ILE A 180 13.75 -7.36 7.17
CA ILE A 180 12.99 -6.26 7.80
C ILE A 180 12.65 -6.61 9.25
N GLU A 181 12.15 -7.82 9.51
CA GLU A 181 11.86 -8.33 10.87
C GLU A 181 13.10 -8.35 11.77
N GLY A 182 14.29 -8.56 11.18
CA GLY A 182 15.57 -8.48 11.88
C GLY A 182 15.96 -7.09 12.37
N THR A 183 15.40 -6.03 11.81
CA THR A 183 15.73 -4.64 12.17
C THR A 183 15.25 -4.27 13.57
N LYS A 184 15.94 -3.31 14.20
CA LYS A 184 15.57 -2.82 15.54
C LYS A 184 14.18 -2.19 15.59
N ILE A 185 13.73 -1.55 14.51
CA ILE A 185 12.42 -0.92 14.43
C ILE A 185 11.29 -1.96 14.37
N ALA A 186 11.48 -3.04 13.61
CA ALA A 186 10.50 -4.14 13.56
C ALA A 186 10.44 -4.89 14.91
N LYS A 187 11.58 -5.19 15.53
CA LYS A 187 11.65 -5.85 16.85
C LYS A 187 11.01 -5.06 17.99
N ARG A 188 10.88 -3.73 17.85
CA ARG A 188 10.15 -2.87 18.79
C ARG A 188 8.63 -2.86 18.56
N GLY A 189 8.11 -3.57 17.54
CA GLY A 189 6.70 -3.57 17.21
C GLY A 189 6.22 -2.27 16.56
N SER A 190 7.07 -1.64 15.74
CA SER A 190 6.71 -0.38 15.08
C SER A 190 5.62 -0.55 14.02
N PHE A 191 5.41 -1.75 13.50
CA PHE A 191 4.51 -2.02 12.37
C PHE A 191 3.33 -2.89 12.77
N GLU A 192 2.17 -2.58 12.23
CA GLU A 192 0.96 -3.42 12.34
C GLU A 192 1.09 -4.69 11.49
N GLU A 193 1.69 -4.58 10.30
CA GLU A 193 2.00 -5.71 9.43
C GLU A 193 3.18 -5.35 8.50
N ILE A 194 3.95 -6.37 8.14
CA ILE A 194 5.06 -6.28 7.18
C ILE A 194 4.73 -7.14 5.96
N TYR A 195 4.38 -6.49 4.86
CA TYR A 195 4.17 -7.12 3.56
C TYR A 195 5.46 -6.98 2.75
N ALA A 196 6.18 -8.07 2.60
CA ALA A 196 7.43 -8.10 1.84
C ALA A 196 7.64 -9.47 1.20
N SER A 197 8.61 -9.58 0.30
CA SER A 197 8.99 -10.89 -0.23
C SER A 197 9.52 -11.77 0.90
N ALA A 198 9.22 -13.07 0.88
CA ALA A 198 9.56 -14.00 1.96
C ALA A 198 9.90 -15.38 1.43
N PHE A 199 10.70 -16.11 2.17
CA PHE A 199 11.05 -17.50 1.86
C PHE A 199 10.14 -18.50 2.58
N TYR A 200 9.94 -19.64 1.92
CA TYR A 200 9.53 -20.88 2.55
C TYR A 200 10.80 -21.67 2.95
N TYR A 201 10.75 -22.26 4.13
CA TYR A 201 11.87 -22.98 4.74
C TYR A 201 11.56 -24.46 4.82
N ASP A 202 12.58 -25.29 4.64
CA ASP A 202 12.49 -26.73 4.84
C ASP A 202 12.45 -27.10 6.35
N GLU A 203 12.43 -28.40 6.64
CA GLU A 203 12.42 -28.94 8.00
C GLU A 203 13.67 -28.62 8.83
N ASN A 204 14.77 -28.27 8.16
CA ASN A 204 16.01 -27.81 8.78
C ASN A 204 16.07 -26.29 8.98
N GLY A 205 15.02 -25.58 8.54
CA GLY A 205 14.95 -24.12 8.60
C GLY A 205 15.78 -23.41 7.53
N VAL A 206 16.13 -24.10 6.43
CA VAL A 206 16.86 -23.54 5.28
C VAL A 206 15.87 -23.06 4.23
N ALA A 207 16.09 -21.86 3.69
CA ALA A 207 15.27 -21.27 2.64
C ALA A 207 15.39 -22.07 1.33
N ILE A 208 14.26 -22.55 0.80
CA ILE A 208 14.23 -23.39 -0.41
C ILE A 208 13.36 -22.84 -1.53
N TRP A 209 12.35 -22.04 -1.19
CA TRP A 209 11.36 -21.54 -2.15
C TRP A 209 10.87 -20.15 -1.75
N PRO A 210 10.52 -19.26 -2.69
CA PRO A 210 9.84 -18.02 -2.35
C PRO A 210 8.40 -18.31 -1.91
N ALA A 211 8.08 -18.00 -0.65
CA ALA A 211 6.73 -18.10 -0.12
C ALA A 211 5.85 -16.92 -0.61
N GLN A 212 6.47 -15.75 -0.78
CA GLN A 212 5.82 -14.54 -1.27
C GLN A 212 6.81 -13.72 -2.10
N ALA A 213 6.34 -13.17 -3.22
CA ALA A 213 7.06 -12.17 -4.01
C ALA A 213 6.19 -10.92 -4.11
N VAL A 214 6.73 -9.77 -3.70
CA VAL A 214 6.04 -8.48 -3.65
C VAL A 214 6.71 -7.51 -4.60
N ASN A 215 6.07 -7.19 -5.74
CA ASN A 215 6.65 -6.34 -6.77
C ASN A 215 5.57 -5.56 -7.52
N TYR A 216 5.86 -4.36 -7.98
CA TYR A 216 4.97 -3.51 -8.80
C TYR A 216 3.48 -3.56 -8.37
N THR A 217 2.61 -4.04 -9.24
CA THR A 217 1.17 -4.09 -8.99
C THR A 217 0.77 -5.03 -7.85
N SER A 218 1.58 -6.05 -7.54
CA SER A 218 1.27 -6.91 -6.39
C SER A 218 1.37 -6.17 -5.04
N LYS A 219 2.09 -5.04 -4.96
CA LYS A 219 2.05 -4.14 -3.79
C LYS A 219 0.66 -3.58 -3.53
N THR A 220 -0.15 -3.36 -4.56
CA THR A 220 -1.47 -2.71 -4.42
C THR A 220 -2.48 -3.57 -3.66
N GLN A 221 -2.38 -4.89 -3.70
CA GLN A 221 -3.29 -5.79 -2.98
C GLN A 221 -3.30 -5.51 -1.47
N PHE A 222 -2.15 -5.13 -0.90
CA PHE A 222 -2.03 -4.88 0.53
C PHE A 222 -2.74 -3.60 0.96
N LEU A 223 -2.85 -2.60 0.07
CA LEU A 223 -3.63 -1.40 0.33
C LEU A 223 -5.12 -1.71 0.50
N PHE A 224 -5.68 -2.61 -0.33
CA PHE A 224 -7.06 -3.08 -0.17
C PHE A 224 -7.27 -3.89 1.11
N ARG A 225 -6.27 -4.67 1.53
CA ARG A 225 -6.30 -5.38 2.81
C ARG A 225 -6.31 -4.43 4.00
N ILE A 226 -5.45 -3.42 3.96
CA ILE A 226 -5.38 -2.37 4.99
C ILE A 226 -6.70 -1.59 5.05
N GLU A 227 -7.25 -1.19 3.89
CA GLU A 227 -8.52 -0.49 3.80
C GLU A 227 -9.65 -1.25 4.53
N LYS A 228 -9.71 -2.56 4.32
CA LYS A 228 -10.77 -3.41 4.86
C LYS A 228 -10.45 -3.98 6.26
N GLY A 229 -9.24 -3.83 6.77
CA GLY A 229 -8.79 -4.43 8.02
C GLY A 229 -8.60 -5.95 7.95
N ILE A 230 -8.40 -6.51 6.74
CA ILE A 230 -8.21 -7.95 6.48
C ILE A 230 -6.74 -8.18 6.16
N LEU A 231 -5.92 -8.30 7.19
CA LEU A 231 -4.47 -8.24 7.03
C LEU A 231 -3.82 -9.55 6.59
N ASP A 232 -4.44 -10.71 6.85
CA ASP A 232 -3.89 -11.99 6.42
C ASP A 232 -3.96 -12.14 4.91
N VAL A 233 -2.84 -12.52 4.28
CA VAL A 233 -2.72 -12.65 2.81
C VAL A 233 -3.58 -13.77 2.23
N ASN A 234 -3.96 -14.75 3.03
CA ASN A 234 -4.78 -15.89 2.63
C ASN A 234 -6.27 -15.68 2.94
N ASP A 235 -6.63 -14.62 3.66
CA ASP A 235 -8.03 -14.35 3.96
C ASP A 235 -8.77 -13.85 2.70
N THR A 236 -9.71 -14.65 2.22
CA THR A 236 -10.51 -14.38 1.04
C THR A 236 -11.57 -13.30 1.25
N ALA A 237 -11.88 -12.93 2.49
CA ALA A 237 -12.83 -11.87 2.83
C ALA A 237 -12.38 -10.49 2.28
N VAL A 238 -11.15 -10.35 1.83
CA VAL A 238 -10.69 -9.16 1.10
C VAL A 238 -11.55 -8.89 -0.16
N ASN A 239 -12.19 -9.91 -0.73
CA ASN A 239 -13.07 -9.81 -1.89
C ASN A 239 -14.52 -9.45 -1.53
N ASP A 240 -14.90 -9.49 -0.26
CA ASP A 240 -16.25 -9.16 0.17
C ASP A 240 -16.54 -7.67 -0.04
N TYR A 241 -17.80 -7.37 -0.33
CA TYR A 241 -18.27 -6.00 -0.45
C TYR A 241 -18.37 -5.35 0.93
N PHE A 242 -17.82 -4.14 1.04
CA PHE A 242 -17.96 -3.30 2.22
C PHE A 242 -18.56 -1.95 1.79
N PRO A 243 -19.65 -1.49 2.41
CA PRO A 243 -20.12 -0.11 2.24
C PRO A 243 -19.05 0.89 2.64
N ALA A 244 -19.04 2.06 2.02
CA ALA A 244 -18.00 3.08 2.25
C ALA A 244 -17.88 3.51 3.73
N ASP A 245 -19.00 3.57 4.45
CA ASP A 245 -19.05 3.88 5.89
C ASP A 245 -18.53 2.75 6.78
N LYS A 246 -18.39 1.54 6.25
CA LYS A 246 -17.85 0.35 6.94
C LYS A 246 -16.39 0.07 6.62
N MET A 247 -15.78 0.81 5.69
CA MET A 247 -14.33 0.72 5.44
C MET A 247 -13.59 1.12 6.71
N ARG A 248 -12.64 0.27 7.13
CA ARG A 248 -11.86 0.53 8.35
C ARG A 248 -10.90 1.71 8.16
N VAL A 249 -10.16 1.70 7.05
CA VAL A 249 -9.21 2.75 6.68
C VAL A 249 -9.51 3.17 5.24
N PRO A 250 -10.44 4.10 5.00
CA PRO A 250 -10.74 4.53 3.63
C PRO A 250 -9.48 5.09 2.96
N PHE A 251 -9.34 4.92 1.63
CA PHE A 251 -8.13 5.33 0.90
C PHE A 251 -7.71 6.77 1.15
N ARG A 252 -8.67 7.70 1.39
CA ARG A 252 -8.35 9.09 1.76
C ARG A 252 -7.50 9.20 3.04
N ASN A 253 -7.54 8.18 3.88
CA ASN A 253 -6.77 8.04 5.12
C ASN A 253 -5.57 7.10 4.96
N ILE A 254 -5.10 6.88 3.74
CA ILE A 254 -3.86 6.14 3.46
C ILE A 254 -2.80 7.11 2.97
N VAL A 255 -1.64 7.04 3.58
CA VAL A 255 -0.39 7.66 3.10
C VAL A 255 0.50 6.57 2.56
N TYR A 256 1.09 6.76 1.38
CA TYR A 256 2.11 5.88 0.82
C TYR A 256 3.41 6.66 0.64
N ILE A 257 4.49 6.15 1.23
CA ILE A 257 5.83 6.75 1.16
C ILE A 257 6.78 5.77 0.46
N GLY A 258 7.42 6.20 -0.61
CA GLY A 258 8.36 5.36 -1.35
C GLY A 258 9.28 6.19 -2.24
N ASP A 259 10.29 5.54 -2.82
CA ASP A 259 11.29 6.20 -3.66
C ASP A 259 11.31 5.68 -5.11
N SER A 260 10.67 4.52 -5.38
CA SER A 260 11.01 3.70 -6.54
C SER A 260 9.89 3.53 -7.56
N ASP A 261 10.29 3.04 -8.75
CA ASP A 261 9.35 2.72 -9.82
C ASP A 261 8.41 1.56 -9.43
N THR A 262 8.82 0.70 -8.48
CA THR A 262 7.99 -0.38 -7.96
C THR A 262 6.82 0.13 -7.12
N ASP A 263 6.89 1.36 -6.60
CA ASP A 263 5.87 2.00 -5.79
C ASP A 263 4.82 2.73 -6.62
N ILE A 264 5.13 3.04 -7.88
CA ILE A 264 4.27 3.84 -8.76
C ILE A 264 2.82 3.32 -8.81
N PRO A 265 2.53 2.01 -8.95
CA PRO A 265 1.16 1.52 -8.94
C PRO A 265 0.42 1.84 -7.64
N SER A 266 1.06 1.63 -6.49
CA SER A 266 0.52 1.94 -5.16
C SER A 266 0.31 3.43 -4.95
N MET A 267 1.29 4.26 -5.31
CA MET A 267 1.21 5.72 -5.24
C MET A 267 0.07 6.25 -6.12
N LYS A 268 -0.05 5.74 -7.35
CA LYS A 268 -1.13 6.13 -8.27
C LYS A 268 -2.49 5.75 -7.71
N LEU A 269 -2.62 4.54 -7.16
CA LEU A 269 -3.86 4.06 -6.57
C LEU A 269 -4.28 4.96 -5.40
N VAL A 270 -3.39 5.19 -4.44
CA VAL A 270 -3.62 6.05 -3.27
C VAL A 270 -4.04 7.46 -3.69
N ASN A 271 -3.30 8.08 -4.63
CA ASN A 271 -3.65 9.40 -5.16
C ASN A 271 -5.03 9.44 -5.83
N THR A 272 -5.36 8.41 -6.60
CA THR A 272 -6.63 8.34 -7.34
C THR A 272 -7.83 8.32 -6.41
N TYR A 273 -7.71 7.64 -5.27
CA TYR A 273 -8.79 7.54 -4.27
C TYR A 273 -8.68 8.55 -3.12
N GLY A 274 -7.96 9.65 -3.34
CA GLY A 274 -7.94 10.81 -2.44
C GLY A 274 -6.96 10.73 -1.26
N GLY A 275 -6.15 9.67 -1.18
CA GLY A 275 -5.07 9.53 -0.22
C GLY A 275 -3.82 10.36 -0.58
N HIS A 276 -2.71 10.07 0.07
CA HIS A 276 -1.51 10.88 0.03
C HIS A 276 -0.29 10.06 -0.37
N ALA A 277 0.19 10.20 -1.61
CA ALA A 277 1.46 9.62 -2.05
C ALA A 277 2.59 10.64 -1.93
N ILE A 278 3.66 10.25 -1.23
CA ILE A 278 4.86 11.05 -0.96
C ILE A 278 6.07 10.32 -1.56
N GLY A 279 6.74 10.97 -2.51
CA GLY A 279 8.03 10.49 -3.00
C GLY A 279 9.16 10.95 -2.10
N VAL A 280 10.08 10.05 -1.73
CA VAL A 280 11.28 10.46 -0.99
C VAL A 280 12.53 10.35 -1.84
N TYR A 281 13.55 11.13 -1.48
CA TYR A 281 14.86 11.11 -2.12
C TYR A 281 15.95 11.11 -1.05
N ASN A 282 17.09 10.50 -1.37
CA ASN A 282 18.22 10.45 -0.46
C ASN A 282 18.78 11.87 -0.20
N PRO A 283 18.78 12.36 1.05
CA PRO A 283 19.23 13.72 1.37
C PRO A 283 20.74 13.93 1.18
N VAL A 284 21.54 12.87 1.19
CA VAL A 284 23.01 12.95 1.01
C VAL A 284 23.34 13.22 -0.47
N THR A 285 22.73 12.48 -1.37
CA THR A 285 22.95 12.70 -2.81
C THR A 285 22.22 13.92 -3.34
N GLY A 286 21.10 14.29 -2.70
CA GLY A 286 20.27 15.42 -3.12
C GLY A 286 19.59 15.24 -4.48
N ASN A 287 19.70 14.07 -5.10
CA ASN A 287 19.14 13.83 -6.44
C ASN A 287 17.61 13.75 -6.38
N LYS A 288 16.96 14.70 -7.04
CA LYS A 288 15.49 14.84 -7.09
C LYS A 288 14.88 14.48 -8.43
N GLU A 289 15.67 14.04 -9.39
CA GLU A 289 15.21 13.80 -10.76
C GLU A 289 14.01 12.83 -10.80
N LYS A 290 14.09 11.73 -10.03
CA LYS A 290 13.04 10.72 -9.94
C LYS A 290 11.74 11.28 -9.36
N VAL A 291 11.80 11.97 -8.22
CA VAL A 291 10.60 12.56 -7.60
C VAL A 291 10.00 13.67 -8.45
N TYR A 292 10.80 14.44 -9.19
CA TYR A 292 10.29 15.42 -10.15
C TYR A 292 9.57 14.75 -11.32
N ARG A 293 10.11 13.65 -11.84
CA ARG A 293 9.42 12.83 -12.87
C ARG A 293 8.10 12.30 -12.33
N MET A 294 8.08 11.68 -11.16
CA MET A 294 6.87 11.15 -10.57
C MET A 294 5.82 12.23 -10.30
N MET A 295 6.23 13.43 -9.90
CA MET A 295 5.31 14.56 -9.70
C MET A 295 4.75 15.06 -11.03
N ARG A 296 5.59 15.27 -12.04
CA ARG A 296 5.16 15.67 -13.39
C ARG A 296 4.16 14.70 -13.99
N ASP A 297 4.38 13.38 -13.77
CA ASP A 297 3.52 12.31 -14.27
C ASP A 297 2.31 12.04 -13.37
N ASN A 298 2.05 12.92 -12.39
CA ASN A 298 0.94 12.84 -11.42
C ASN A 298 0.88 11.48 -10.69
N ARG A 299 2.05 10.94 -10.33
CA ARG A 299 2.18 9.71 -9.53
C ARG A 299 2.20 10.02 -8.04
N ILE A 300 2.80 11.15 -7.66
CA ILE A 300 2.86 11.64 -6.28
C ILE A 300 2.30 13.07 -6.20
N ARG A 301 1.85 13.45 -5.01
CA ARG A 301 1.42 14.83 -4.71
C ARG A 301 2.49 15.64 -4.01
N TYR A 302 3.33 14.97 -3.23
CA TYR A 302 4.36 15.60 -2.41
C TYR A 302 5.66 14.84 -2.56
N PHE A 303 6.76 15.52 -2.26
CA PHE A 303 8.06 14.89 -2.09
C PHE A 303 8.82 15.55 -0.94
N ALA A 304 9.71 14.79 -0.31
CA ALA A 304 10.57 15.25 0.77
C ALA A 304 11.92 14.50 0.75
N PRO A 305 12.96 15.04 1.39
CA PRO A 305 14.14 14.23 1.70
C PRO A 305 13.73 13.07 2.63
N ALA A 306 14.40 11.92 2.52
CA ALA A 306 14.29 10.80 3.45
C ALA A 306 15.00 11.15 4.78
N ASP A 307 14.48 12.15 5.45
CA ASP A 307 14.96 12.66 6.73
C ASP A 307 13.80 12.63 7.73
N TYR A 308 13.85 11.67 8.63
CA TYR A 308 12.79 11.36 9.59
C TYR A 308 12.99 12.04 10.94
N ARG A 309 14.00 12.95 11.07
CA ARG A 309 14.25 13.70 12.30
C ARG A 309 13.12 14.68 12.59
N LYS A 310 12.96 14.97 13.87
CA LYS A 310 11.96 15.94 14.37
C LYS A 310 12.11 17.30 13.69
N GLY A 311 10.99 17.89 13.26
CA GLY A 311 10.92 19.21 12.63
C GLY A 311 11.29 19.25 11.16
N GLN A 312 11.68 18.12 10.54
CA GLN A 312 12.02 18.07 9.12
C GLN A 312 10.79 18.06 8.22
N GLN A 313 11.00 18.30 6.92
CA GLN A 313 9.94 18.47 5.93
C GLN A 313 8.95 17.30 5.88
N LEU A 314 9.46 16.05 5.97
CA LEU A 314 8.60 14.87 5.94
C LEU A 314 7.66 14.83 7.16
N GLU A 315 8.17 15.18 8.35
CA GLU A 315 7.34 15.24 9.55
C GLU A 315 6.25 16.30 9.43
N GLN A 316 6.60 17.50 8.92
CA GLN A 316 5.63 18.59 8.72
C GLN A 316 4.51 18.17 7.75
N LEU A 317 4.85 17.45 6.67
CA LEU A 317 3.87 16.90 5.74
C LEU A 317 2.92 15.90 6.43
N ILE A 318 3.47 14.96 7.19
CA ILE A 318 2.66 13.95 7.90
C ILE A 318 1.78 14.59 8.96
N GLN A 319 2.28 15.53 9.74
CA GLN A 319 1.48 16.27 10.72
C GLN A 319 0.33 17.02 10.06
N THR A 320 0.58 17.70 8.93
CA THR A 320 -0.47 18.39 8.16
C THR A 320 -1.53 17.42 7.62
N ILE A 321 -1.13 16.21 7.21
CA ILE A 321 -2.08 15.18 6.76
C ILE A 321 -2.92 14.66 7.94
N ILE A 322 -2.32 14.47 9.11
CA ILE A 322 -3.04 14.09 10.33
C ILE A 322 -4.08 15.14 10.69
N ASP A 323 -3.70 16.43 10.70
CA ASP A 323 -4.61 17.55 11.00
C ASP A 323 -5.77 17.62 10.01
N LYS A 324 -5.47 17.44 8.71
CA LYS A 324 -6.49 17.36 7.66
C LYS A 324 -7.45 16.19 7.91
N THR A 325 -6.91 15.01 8.25
CA THR A 325 -7.72 13.81 8.52
C THR A 325 -8.64 14.06 9.71
N ALA A 326 -8.13 14.59 10.81
CA ALA A 326 -8.92 14.93 11.99
C ALA A 326 -10.08 15.90 11.67
N ALA A 327 -9.77 16.96 10.91
CA ALA A 327 -10.76 17.94 10.50
C ALA A 327 -11.83 17.35 9.57
N TYR A 328 -11.42 16.55 8.58
CA TYR A 328 -12.32 15.89 7.64
C TYR A 328 -13.28 14.92 8.33
N GLU A 329 -12.76 14.02 9.16
CA GLU A 329 -13.57 13.00 9.85
C GLU A 329 -14.54 13.65 10.86
N LYS A 330 -14.17 14.80 11.45
CA LYS A 330 -15.10 15.57 12.27
C LYS A 330 -16.28 16.14 11.46
N LEU A 331 -16.05 16.61 10.23
CA LEU A 331 -17.11 17.06 9.33
C LEU A 331 -18.01 15.90 8.88
N GLU A 332 -17.43 14.73 8.57
CA GLU A 332 -18.20 13.53 8.23
C GLU A 332 -19.09 13.07 9.37
N ALA A 333 -18.58 13.10 10.61
CA ALA A 333 -19.40 12.77 11.78
C ALA A 333 -20.63 13.70 11.91
N LEU A 334 -20.44 15.01 11.74
CA LEU A 334 -21.55 15.97 11.75
C LEU A 334 -22.56 15.73 10.63
N HIS A 335 -22.07 15.35 9.43
CA HIS A 335 -22.95 14.99 8.32
C HIS A 335 -23.78 13.75 8.61
N ILE A 336 -23.14 12.68 9.12
CA ILE A 336 -23.83 11.45 9.50
C ILE A 336 -24.90 11.70 10.58
N ASP A 337 -24.60 12.52 11.57
CA ASP A 337 -25.56 12.86 12.63
C ASP A 337 -26.74 13.66 12.08
N GLY A 338 -26.51 14.61 11.16
CA GLY A 338 -27.60 15.30 10.46
C GLY A 338 -28.49 14.36 9.64
N LEU A 339 -27.89 13.36 8.96
CA LEU A 339 -28.67 12.34 8.24
C LEU A 339 -29.52 11.46 9.17
N LYS A 340 -29.02 11.12 10.35
CA LYS A 340 -29.79 10.38 11.36
C LYS A 340 -30.98 11.21 11.83
N GLU A 341 -30.76 12.46 12.22
CA GLU A 341 -31.82 13.38 12.64
C GLU A 341 -32.91 13.52 11.57
N MET A 342 -32.54 13.70 10.30
CA MET A 342 -33.47 13.76 9.18
C MET A 342 -34.31 12.48 9.05
N LYS A 343 -33.68 11.29 9.17
CA LYS A 343 -34.38 9.99 9.09
C LYS A 343 -35.36 9.81 10.26
N ASP A 344 -35.00 10.22 11.46
CA ASP A 344 -35.87 10.10 12.65
C ASP A 344 -37.08 11.04 12.54
N GLN A 345 -36.91 12.24 12.03
CA GLN A 345 -38.05 13.14 11.77
C GLN A 345 -39.01 12.60 10.70
N ASN A 346 -38.53 11.90 9.69
CA ASN A 346 -39.37 11.29 8.65
C ASN A 346 -40.11 10.04 9.13
N LYS A 347 -39.69 9.40 10.23
CA LYS A 347 -40.43 8.29 10.88
C LYS A 347 -41.59 8.77 11.76
N ILE A 348 -41.61 10.05 12.12
CA ILE A 348 -42.63 10.67 12.96
C ILE A 348 -43.79 11.25 12.12
N LYS A 349 -43.62 11.35 10.80
CA LYS A 349 -44.68 11.71 9.83
C LYS A 349 -45.30 10.48 9.21
#